data_69c0bde1473504055fb5515938b7e4b5
#
_entry.id   69c0bde1473504055fb5515938b7e4b5
#
_cell.length_a   1.000
_cell.length_b   1.000
_cell.length_c   1.000
_cell.angle_alpha   90.00
_cell.angle_beta   90.00
_cell.angle_gamma   90.00
#
_symmetry.space_group_name_H-M   'P 1'
#
loop_
_entity.id
_entity.type
_entity.pdbx_description
1 polymer ?
#
loop_
_entity_poly.entity_id
_entity_poly.type
_entity_poly.pdbx_seq_one_letter_code
_entity_poly.pdbx_strand_id
1 'polypeptide(L)'
;MPRRGENIYKRKDGRWEGRVMLTGGKKGRYRSFYSDTYLGVRKKMKAFDPESLNQSDESQKITLEYFAMLWLDSVKIRCKLSTYNKYRAVWNNHIYPAFGRFSVGEISSEAVGQLILSKNVLSAQTRRDILCVLKMILERARSEGFGTAEISHLNVRQESRNMRVLTLDEQALLSAYLTEGQDLCRIGTYLSLCTGVRIGELCALKRKNISFETNTLSITGTMQRIQVDGEVTKTRIIITEPKSRKSVREIPLPDFIAARFKKYYGGLENEAYLLSGRVDKFVEPRVLEYKFKKYIAECGLNDVHFHTLRHTFATRCIENNFEIKALSEIMGHENVNITLNRYIHSSEDFKRSNMEKLKNLF
;
A
#
# COMPACT_ATOMS: atom_id res chain seq x y z
N MET A 1 64.53 -15.17 12.23
CA MET A 1 63.58 -15.97 13.02
C MET A 1 62.78 -15.01 13.87
N PRO A 2 61.41 -15.11 13.90
CA PRO A 2 60.62 -14.26 14.76
C PRO A 2 60.93 -14.57 16.22
N ARG A 3 61.08 -13.54 17.06
CA ARG A 3 61.24 -13.70 18.51
C ARG A 3 59.97 -14.37 19.06
N ARG A 4 60.15 -15.43 19.86
CA ARG A 4 59.04 -16.09 20.55
C ARG A 4 58.25 -15.06 21.34
N GLY A 5 56.96 -14.87 21.01
CA GLY A 5 56.01 -14.01 21.71
C GLY A 5 55.37 -12.90 20.90
N GLU A 6 55.85 -12.55 19.73
CA GLU A 6 55.20 -11.57 18.86
C GLU A 6 54.50 -12.28 17.69
N ASN A 7 53.16 -12.27 17.61
CA ASN A 7 52.36 -12.89 16.54
C ASN A 7 52.51 -12.08 15.23
N ILE A 8 53.74 -11.84 14.76
CA ILE A 8 54.05 -11.09 13.54
C ILE A 8 54.89 -11.98 12.61
N TYR A 9 54.46 -12.15 11.38
CA TYR A 9 55.15 -12.95 10.37
C TYR A 9 55.11 -12.32 8.99
N LYS A 10 56.11 -12.65 8.14
CA LYS A 10 56.17 -12.17 6.76
C LYS A 10 55.39 -13.11 5.87
N ARG A 11 54.48 -12.60 5.09
CA ARG A 11 53.64 -13.34 4.12
C ARG A 11 54.42 -13.62 2.83
N LYS A 12 53.94 -14.56 2.05
CA LYS A 12 54.51 -14.88 0.72
C LYS A 12 54.44 -13.73 -0.27
N ASP A 13 53.46 -12.80 -0.09
CA ASP A 13 53.27 -11.59 -0.89
C ASP A 13 54.21 -10.43 -0.50
N GLY A 14 55.16 -10.66 0.42
CA GLY A 14 56.18 -9.71 0.87
C GLY A 14 55.76 -8.80 2.02
N ARG A 15 54.46 -8.70 2.33
CA ARG A 15 53.94 -7.88 3.43
C ARG A 15 54.09 -8.58 4.77
N TRP A 16 54.11 -7.79 5.83
CA TRP A 16 54.09 -8.28 7.20
C TRP A 16 52.64 -8.32 7.73
N GLU A 17 52.29 -9.42 8.40
CA GLU A 17 51.03 -9.60 9.10
C GLU A 17 51.30 -9.80 10.59
N GLY A 18 50.53 -9.07 11.42
CA GLY A 18 50.53 -9.25 12.86
C GLY A 18 49.10 -9.50 13.35
N ARG A 19 48.94 -10.39 14.32
CA ARG A 19 47.67 -10.80 14.87
C ARG A 19 47.56 -10.49 16.35
N VAL A 20 46.52 -9.77 16.76
CA VAL A 20 46.16 -9.50 18.16
C VAL A 20 44.94 -10.33 18.51
N MET A 21 45.03 -11.06 19.64
CA MET A 21 43.92 -11.84 20.16
C MET A 21 42.88 -10.92 20.80
N LEU A 22 41.63 -11.08 20.41
CA LEU A 22 40.47 -10.38 20.99
C LEU A 22 40.00 -11.20 22.19
N THR A 23 40.00 -10.62 23.39
CA THR A 23 39.54 -11.26 24.64
C THR A 23 38.05 -11.55 24.58
N GLY A 24 37.58 -12.77 24.91
CA GLY A 24 36.16 -13.07 25.16
C GLY A 24 35.52 -14.21 24.40
N GLY A 25 36.16 -15.36 24.18
CA GLY A 25 35.48 -16.55 23.65
C GLY A 25 36.30 -17.82 23.55
N LYS A 26 35.65 -19.00 23.72
CA LYS A 26 36.28 -20.35 23.66
C LYS A 26 36.90 -20.73 22.29
N LYS A 27 36.78 -19.86 21.27
CA LYS A 27 37.52 -19.94 20.00
C LYS A 27 38.13 -18.57 19.77
N GLY A 28 39.46 -18.42 19.95
CA GLY A 28 40.17 -17.17 19.83
C GLY A 28 39.90 -16.46 18.50
N ARG A 29 39.25 -15.32 18.58
CA ARG A 29 39.12 -14.40 17.43
C ARG A 29 40.38 -13.52 17.41
N TYR A 30 40.97 -13.38 16.23
CA TYR A 30 42.16 -12.57 16.01
C TYR A 30 41.84 -11.42 15.06
N ARG A 31 42.41 -10.25 15.34
CA ARG A 31 42.43 -9.14 14.37
C ARG A 31 43.79 -9.10 13.71
N SER A 32 43.82 -9.08 12.39
CA SER A 32 45.06 -9.02 11.60
C SER A 32 45.37 -7.59 11.19
N PHE A 33 46.68 -7.22 11.27
CA PHE A 33 47.23 -5.93 10.84
C PHE A 33 48.27 -6.17 9.76
N TYR A 34 48.30 -5.34 8.74
CA TYR A 34 49.20 -5.48 7.59
C TYR A 34 50.02 -4.23 7.39
N SER A 35 51.29 -4.40 7.00
CA SER A 35 52.20 -3.33 6.60
C SER A 35 53.37 -3.91 5.77
N ASP A 36 54.00 -3.06 4.97
CA ASP A 36 55.20 -3.43 4.17
C ASP A 36 56.45 -3.63 5.04
N THR A 37 56.43 -3.16 6.30
CA THR A 37 57.53 -3.29 7.23
C THR A 37 57.10 -3.92 8.56
N TYR A 38 58.00 -4.67 9.17
CA TYR A 38 57.81 -5.24 10.50
C TYR A 38 57.48 -4.20 11.57
N LEU A 39 58.22 -3.07 11.56
CA LEU A 39 57.99 -1.97 12.51
C LEU A 39 56.60 -1.32 12.30
N GLY A 40 56.13 -1.24 11.05
CA GLY A 40 54.82 -0.73 10.72
C GLY A 40 53.68 -1.58 11.28
N VAL A 41 53.80 -2.92 11.18
CA VAL A 41 52.81 -3.83 11.80
C VAL A 41 52.86 -3.72 13.32
N ARG A 42 54.03 -3.71 13.90
CA ARG A 42 54.23 -3.60 15.36
C ARG A 42 53.63 -2.30 15.91
N LYS A 43 53.81 -1.17 15.19
CA LYS A 43 53.22 0.13 15.54
C LYS A 43 51.69 0.07 15.51
N LYS A 44 51.14 -0.56 14.47
CA LYS A 44 49.67 -0.74 14.34
C LYS A 44 49.10 -1.66 15.42
N MET A 45 49.80 -2.73 15.78
CA MET A 45 49.40 -3.64 16.86
C MET A 45 49.48 -2.96 18.24
N LYS A 46 50.52 -2.16 18.51
CA LYS A 46 50.66 -1.43 19.78
C LYS A 46 49.68 -0.28 19.92
N ALA A 47 49.28 0.34 18.81
CA ALA A 47 48.27 1.39 18.79
C ALA A 47 46.84 0.84 18.91
N PHE A 48 46.70 -0.47 18.81
CA PHE A 48 45.39 -1.12 18.91
C PHE A 48 45.16 -1.56 20.37
N ASP A 49 44.15 -0.95 20.99
CA ASP A 49 43.64 -1.33 22.30
C ASP A 49 42.44 -2.27 22.13
N PRO A 50 42.57 -3.56 22.55
CA PRO A 50 41.44 -4.50 22.52
C PRO A 50 40.24 -4.07 23.37
N GLU A 51 40.46 -3.29 24.43
CA GLU A 51 39.40 -2.79 25.32
C GLU A 51 38.63 -1.64 24.68
N SER A 52 39.21 -0.93 23.71
CA SER A 52 38.51 0.10 22.95
C SER A 52 37.36 -0.46 22.07
N LEU A 53 37.40 -1.74 21.73
CA LEU A 53 36.29 -2.43 21.04
C LEU A 53 35.11 -2.68 21.96
N ASN A 54 35.35 -2.87 23.27
CA ASN A 54 34.26 -3.02 24.24
C ASN A 54 33.66 -1.65 24.67
N GLN A 55 34.45 -0.58 24.57
CA GLN A 55 33.97 0.79 24.80
C GLN A 55 33.24 1.40 23.60
N SER A 56 33.53 0.93 22.37
CA SER A 56 32.75 1.37 21.18
C SER A 56 31.38 0.74 21.09
N ASP A 57 31.12 -0.37 21.80
CA ASP A 57 29.79 -0.98 21.86
C ASP A 57 28.81 -0.30 22.86
N GLU A 58 29.32 0.51 23.81
CA GLU A 58 28.48 1.29 24.70
C GLU A 58 28.18 2.71 24.18
N SER A 59 28.95 3.25 23.24
CA SER A 59 28.92 4.68 22.91
C SER A 59 28.02 5.11 21.77
N GLN A 60 27.35 4.20 21.05
CA GLN A 60 26.24 4.56 20.15
C GLN A 60 25.34 3.34 19.90
N LYS A 61 24.46 3.01 20.83
CA LYS A 61 23.31 2.16 20.59
C LYS A 61 22.39 2.88 19.59
N ILE A 62 22.66 2.68 18.28
CA ILE A 62 21.85 3.31 17.24
C ILE A 62 20.44 2.73 17.33
N THR A 63 19.49 3.62 17.58
CA THR A 63 18.10 3.25 17.82
C THR A 63 17.36 2.88 16.54
N LEU A 64 16.27 2.14 16.66
CA LEU A 64 15.37 1.87 15.54
C LEU A 64 14.82 3.16 14.92
N GLU A 65 14.63 4.22 15.72
CA GLU A 65 14.17 5.53 15.26
C GLU A 65 15.12 6.13 14.19
N TYR A 66 16.42 6.04 14.41
CA TYR A 66 17.40 6.53 13.44
C TYR A 66 17.21 5.86 12.06
N PHE A 67 17.11 4.53 12.02
CA PHE A 67 16.91 3.81 10.76
C PHE A 67 15.52 4.03 10.16
N ALA A 68 14.51 4.22 11.01
CA ALA A 68 13.17 4.54 10.56
C ALA A 68 13.13 5.90 9.84
N MET A 69 13.84 6.91 10.36
CA MET A 69 13.92 8.23 9.71
C MET A 69 14.65 8.13 8.37
N LEU A 70 15.83 7.49 8.31
CA LEU A 70 16.55 7.26 7.06
C LEU A 70 15.68 6.51 6.03
N TRP A 71 14.95 5.49 6.46
CA TRP A 71 14.07 4.73 5.60
C TRP A 71 12.89 5.58 5.13
N LEU A 72 12.22 6.33 6.02
CA LEU A 72 11.10 7.22 5.67
C LEU A 72 11.52 8.31 4.69
N ASP A 73 12.71 8.88 4.82
CA ASP A 73 13.24 9.86 3.86
C ASP A 73 13.39 9.22 2.47
N SER A 74 13.91 8.00 2.41
CA SER A 74 13.99 7.25 1.16
C SER A 74 12.62 6.94 0.54
N VAL A 75 11.61 6.64 1.38
CA VAL A 75 10.22 6.40 0.96
C VAL A 75 9.59 7.68 0.41
N LYS A 76 9.87 8.82 1.04
CA LYS A 76 9.34 10.13 0.61
C LYS A 76 9.77 10.49 -0.81
N ILE A 77 10.99 10.09 -1.21
CA ILE A 77 11.50 10.32 -2.57
C ILE A 77 10.89 9.33 -3.58
N ARG A 78 10.74 8.06 -3.19
CA ARG A 78 10.38 6.97 -4.12
C ARG A 78 8.88 6.73 -4.25
N CYS A 79 8.10 7.08 -3.25
CA CYS A 79 6.68 6.71 -3.15
C CYS A 79 5.76 7.94 -3.24
N LYS A 80 4.50 7.68 -3.61
CA LYS A 80 3.46 8.71 -3.52
C LYS A 80 3.26 9.16 -2.07
N LEU A 81 2.92 10.42 -1.89
CA LEU A 81 2.71 11.03 -0.57
C LEU A 81 1.70 10.27 0.30
N SER A 82 0.66 9.68 -0.30
CA SER A 82 -0.31 8.84 0.43
C SER A 82 0.31 7.56 1.01
N THR A 83 1.28 6.95 0.32
CA THR A 83 2.01 5.76 0.81
C THR A 83 2.98 6.15 1.92
N TYR A 84 3.71 7.24 1.74
CA TYR A 84 4.57 7.81 2.78
C TYR A 84 3.77 8.09 4.06
N ASN A 85 2.64 8.79 3.95
CA ASN A 85 1.79 9.12 5.10
C ASN A 85 1.25 7.86 5.80
N LYS A 86 0.87 6.82 5.03
CA LYS A 86 0.46 5.53 5.60
C LYS A 86 1.59 4.91 6.42
N TYR A 87 2.80 4.83 5.87
CA TYR A 87 3.94 4.21 6.55
C TYR A 87 4.36 5.01 7.77
N ARG A 88 4.38 6.34 7.66
CA ARG A 88 4.65 7.23 8.79
C ARG A 88 3.62 7.07 9.92
N ALA A 89 2.33 6.95 9.58
CA ALA A 89 1.29 6.69 10.58
C ALA A 89 1.46 5.34 11.27
N VAL A 90 1.81 4.28 10.52
CA VAL A 90 2.13 2.96 11.08
C VAL A 90 3.32 3.04 12.02
N TRP A 91 4.39 3.71 11.61
CA TRP A 91 5.55 3.96 12.45
C TRP A 91 5.18 4.68 13.76
N ASN A 92 4.58 5.86 13.65
CA ASN A 92 4.29 6.72 14.80
C ASN A 92 3.30 6.08 15.78
N ASN A 93 2.26 5.41 15.28
CA ASN A 93 1.17 4.93 16.13
C ASN A 93 1.41 3.54 16.70
N HIS A 94 2.26 2.72 16.06
CA HIS A 94 2.37 1.31 16.42
C HIS A 94 3.79 0.83 16.69
N ILE A 95 4.78 1.28 15.91
CA ILE A 95 6.15 0.77 16.03
C ILE A 95 6.98 1.64 16.98
N TYR A 96 6.95 2.95 16.81
CA TYR A 96 7.72 3.89 17.63
C TYR A 96 7.45 3.75 19.13
N PRO A 97 6.18 3.66 19.61
CA PRO A 97 5.91 3.48 21.03
C PRO A 97 6.46 2.19 21.63
N ALA A 98 6.64 1.15 20.79
CA ALA A 98 7.13 -0.15 21.25
C ALA A 98 8.65 -0.28 21.16
N PHE A 99 9.25 0.17 20.04
CA PHE A 99 10.63 -0.12 19.70
C PHE A 99 11.47 1.09 19.31
N GLY A 100 10.89 2.29 19.19
CA GLY A 100 11.58 3.45 18.64
C GLY A 100 12.91 3.77 19.36
N ARG A 101 12.94 3.62 20.68
CA ARG A 101 14.10 3.92 21.54
C ARG A 101 15.03 2.73 21.75
N PHE A 102 14.67 1.55 21.28
CA PHE A 102 15.53 0.36 21.41
C PHE A 102 16.64 0.39 20.36
N SER A 103 17.79 -0.14 20.72
CA SER A 103 18.83 -0.47 19.75
C SER A 103 18.34 -1.57 18.82
N VAL A 104 18.67 -1.50 17.53
CA VAL A 104 18.22 -2.51 16.54
C VAL A 104 18.67 -3.92 16.89
N GLY A 105 19.82 -4.08 17.55
CA GLY A 105 20.32 -5.38 18.00
C GLY A 105 19.57 -5.96 19.22
N GLU A 106 18.85 -5.12 19.97
CA GLU A 106 18.06 -5.54 21.13
C GLU A 106 16.65 -6.04 20.75
N ILE A 107 16.20 -5.77 19.53
CA ILE A 107 14.86 -6.16 19.05
C ILE A 107 14.93 -7.63 18.62
N SER A 108 14.31 -8.51 19.41
CA SER A 108 14.23 -9.93 19.06
C SER A 108 13.01 -10.28 18.23
N SER A 109 13.06 -11.42 17.56
CA SER A 109 11.93 -11.98 16.81
C SER A 109 10.71 -12.23 17.71
N GLU A 110 10.95 -12.68 18.94
CA GLU A 110 9.93 -12.94 19.94
C GLU A 110 9.23 -11.64 20.39
N ALA A 111 9.99 -10.56 20.62
CA ALA A 111 9.45 -9.25 20.96
C ALA A 111 8.55 -8.70 19.84
N VAL A 112 8.96 -8.87 18.58
CA VAL A 112 8.12 -8.50 17.42
C VAL A 112 6.86 -9.35 17.37
N GLY A 113 6.96 -10.65 17.60
CA GLY A 113 5.81 -11.56 17.68
C GLY A 113 4.82 -11.11 18.76
N GLN A 114 5.31 -10.77 19.96
CA GLN A 114 4.50 -10.27 21.06
C GLN A 114 3.82 -8.93 20.73
N LEU A 115 4.52 -8.00 20.06
CA LEU A 115 3.91 -6.76 19.57
C LEU A 115 2.71 -7.05 18.65
N ILE A 116 2.87 -7.96 17.67
CA ILE A 116 1.79 -8.30 16.74
C ILE A 116 0.61 -8.97 17.44
N LEU A 117 0.88 -9.84 18.44
CA LEU A 117 -0.16 -10.46 19.25
C LEU A 117 -0.89 -9.46 20.16
N SER A 118 -0.18 -8.51 20.76
CA SER A 118 -0.80 -7.45 21.58
C SER A 118 -1.75 -6.53 20.80
N LYS A 119 -1.63 -6.49 19.47
CA LYS A 119 -2.49 -5.72 18.56
C LYS A 119 -3.66 -6.54 17.99
N ASN A 120 -4.14 -7.55 18.70
CA ASN A 120 -5.22 -8.45 18.25
C ASN A 120 -6.55 -7.72 17.94
N VAL A 121 -6.82 -6.59 18.59
CA VAL A 121 -7.99 -5.72 18.32
C VAL A 121 -7.92 -5.07 16.94
N LEU A 122 -6.72 -4.91 16.36
CA LEU A 122 -6.54 -4.33 15.03
C LEU A 122 -6.85 -5.38 13.94
N SER A 123 -7.28 -4.88 12.78
CA SER A 123 -7.49 -5.75 11.61
C SER A 123 -6.22 -6.51 11.24
N ALA A 124 -6.38 -7.73 10.68
CA ALA A 124 -5.25 -8.51 10.17
C ALA A 124 -4.43 -7.73 9.11
N GLN A 125 -5.08 -6.85 8.33
CA GLN A 125 -4.39 -5.98 7.37
C GLN A 125 -3.51 -4.94 8.08
N THR A 126 -4.00 -4.29 9.14
CA THR A 126 -3.19 -3.32 9.90
C THR A 126 -1.99 -4.00 10.57
N ARG A 127 -2.19 -5.18 11.14
CA ARG A 127 -1.09 -5.96 11.74
C ARG A 127 -0.03 -6.36 10.71
N ARG A 128 -0.44 -6.70 9.48
CA ARG A 128 0.48 -6.94 8.35
C ARG A 128 1.23 -5.69 7.93
N ASP A 129 0.56 -4.55 7.88
CA ASP A 129 1.21 -3.27 7.57
C ASP A 129 2.28 -2.93 8.62
N ILE A 130 2.01 -3.17 9.91
CA ILE A 130 3.00 -2.98 10.99
C ILE A 130 4.23 -3.88 10.76
N LEU A 131 4.01 -5.17 10.53
CA LEU A 131 5.08 -6.12 10.29
C LEU A 131 5.89 -5.78 9.02
N CYS A 132 5.22 -5.38 7.95
CA CYS A 132 5.85 -4.97 6.70
C CYS A 132 6.75 -3.75 6.89
N VAL A 133 6.26 -2.70 7.56
CA VAL A 133 7.05 -1.49 7.85
C VAL A 133 8.25 -1.82 8.72
N LEU A 134 8.07 -2.63 9.77
CA LEU A 134 9.17 -3.03 10.65
C LEU A 134 10.23 -3.85 9.89
N LYS A 135 9.82 -4.81 9.02
CA LYS A 135 10.73 -5.56 8.15
C LYS A 135 11.58 -4.62 7.28
N MET A 136 10.96 -3.61 6.66
CA MET A 136 11.68 -2.65 5.81
C MET A 136 12.67 -1.79 6.58
N ILE A 137 12.35 -1.38 7.81
CA ILE A 137 13.26 -0.60 8.66
C ILE A 137 14.45 -1.47 9.12
N LEU A 138 14.20 -2.70 9.56
CA LEU A 138 15.27 -3.64 9.96
C LEU A 138 16.17 -4.03 8.78
N GLU A 139 15.60 -4.17 7.59
CA GLU A 139 16.38 -4.40 6.36
C GLU A 139 17.27 -3.20 6.02
N ARG A 140 16.77 -1.98 6.23
CA ARG A 140 17.59 -0.77 6.11
C ARG A 140 18.78 -0.80 7.07
N ALA A 141 18.56 -1.15 8.34
CA ALA A 141 19.62 -1.28 9.33
C ALA A 141 20.64 -2.37 8.94
N ARG A 142 20.14 -3.51 8.44
CA ARG A 142 20.98 -4.61 7.95
C ARG A 142 21.87 -4.19 6.77
N SER A 143 21.32 -3.40 5.84
CA SER A 143 22.08 -2.88 4.70
C SER A 143 23.20 -1.92 5.08
N GLU A 144 23.13 -1.31 6.26
CA GLU A 144 24.17 -0.46 6.86
C GLU A 144 25.17 -1.27 7.72
N GLY A 145 25.05 -2.61 7.75
CA GLY A 145 25.94 -3.50 8.47
C GLY A 145 25.60 -3.79 9.92
N PHE A 146 24.41 -3.38 10.38
CA PHE A 146 23.97 -3.65 11.76
C PHE A 146 23.28 -5.02 11.86
N GLY A 147 23.61 -5.75 12.94
CA GLY A 147 22.93 -7.01 13.25
C GLY A 147 21.49 -6.78 13.64
N THR A 148 20.56 -7.40 12.93
CA THR A 148 19.12 -7.31 13.20
C THR A 148 18.51 -8.69 13.31
N ALA A 149 17.41 -8.79 14.07
CA ALA A 149 16.64 -10.03 14.15
C ALA A 149 16.10 -10.46 12.78
N GLU A 150 16.11 -11.76 12.53
CA GLU A 150 15.45 -12.35 11.37
C GLU A 150 13.95 -12.52 11.68
N ILE A 151 13.11 -11.74 11.01
CA ILE A 151 11.65 -11.73 11.21
C ILE A 151 10.87 -12.05 9.92
N SER A 152 11.55 -12.55 8.88
CA SER A 152 10.91 -12.91 7.60
C SER A 152 9.86 -14.00 7.76
N HIS A 153 10.09 -14.95 8.69
CA HIS A 153 9.17 -16.05 9.02
C HIS A 153 7.88 -15.58 9.71
N LEU A 154 7.87 -14.41 10.34
CA LEU A 154 6.68 -13.89 10.98
C LEU A 154 5.65 -13.48 9.95
N ASN A 155 4.43 -14.00 10.09
CA ASN A 155 3.33 -13.76 9.18
C ASN A 155 2.02 -13.57 9.94
N VAL A 156 1.15 -12.72 9.42
CA VAL A 156 -0.22 -12.56 9.92
C VAL A 156 -1.17 -13.23 8.93
N ARG A 157 -1.83 -14.31 9.38
CA ARG A 157 -2.80 -15.02 8.55
C ARG A 157 -3.90 -14.06 8.07
N GLN A 158 -4.20 -14.13 6.80
CA GLN A 158 -5.33 -13.41 6.22
C GLN A 158 -6.56 -14.28 6.29
N GLU A 159 -7.60 -13.79 6.95
CA GLU A 159 -8.93 -14.31 6.75
C GLU A 159 -9.47 -13.76 5.44
N SER A 160 -9.89 -14.62 4.55
CA SER A 160 -10.63 -14.23 3.35
C SER A 160 -11.99 -13.72 3.80
N ARG A 161 -12.23 -12.42 3.71
CA ARG A 161 -13.58 -11.89 3.88
C ARG A 161 -14.30 -12.02 2.55
N ASN A 162 -15.46 -12.68 2.56
CA ASN A 162 -16.36 -12.66 1.41
C ASN A 162 -16.72 -11.20 1.10
N MET A 163 -16.54 -10.82 -0.16
CA MET A 163 -16.89 -9.48 -0.59
C MET A 163 -18.41 -9.35 -0.68
N ARG A 164 -18.95 -8.32 -0.02
CA ARG A 164 -20.36 -7.99 -0.14
C ARG A 164 -20.67 -7.55 -1.57
N VAL A 165 -21.64 -8.18 -2.21
CA VAL A 165 -22.23 -7.85 -3.51
C VAL A 165 -23.72 -7.67 -3.28
N LEU A 166 -24.34 -6.67 -3.91
CA LEU A 166 -25.79 -6.48 -3.83
C LEU A 166 -26.52 -7.63 -4.55
N THR A 167 -27.60 -8.12 -3.98
CA THR A 167 -28.53 -8.99 -4.71
C THR A 167 -29.17 -8.23 -5.89
N LEU A 168 -29.85 -8.92 -6.78
CA LEU A 168 -30.56 -8.26 -7.89
C LEU A 168 -31.65 -7.30 -7.37
N ASP A 169 -32.40 -7.73 -6.35
CA ASP A 169 -33.45 -6.92 -5.74
C ASP A 169 -32.90 -5.69 -5.01
N GLU A 170 -31.81 -5.86 -4.23
CA GLU A 170 -31.12 -4.75 -3.58
C GLU A 170 -30.57 -3.75 -4.59
N GLN A 171 -30.00 -4.26 -5.70
CA GLN A 171 -29.48 -3.42 -6.79
C GLN A 171 -30.61 -2.67 -7.48
N ALA A 172 -31.76 -3.30 -7.75
CA ALA A 172 -32.91 -2.67 -8.36
C ALA A 172 -33.50 -1.58 -7.44
N LEU A 173 -33.68 -1.89 -6.15
CA LEU A 173 -34.13 -0.95 -5.14
C LEU A 173 -33.21 0.28 -5.04
N LEU A 174 -31.92 0.06 -4.90
CA LEU A 174 -30.95 1.14 -4.82
C LEU A 174 -30.89 1.96 -6.13
N SER A 175 -30.99 1.31 -7.28
CA SER A 175 -30.99 2.00 -8.59
C SER A 175 -32.21 2.91 -8.74
N ALA A 176 -33.39 2.46 -8.34
CA ALA A 176 -34.62 3.25 -8.34
C ALA A 176 -34.44 4.50 -7.45
N TYR A 177 -34.03 4.28 -6.18
CA TYR A 177 -33.82 5.37 -5.23
C TYR A 177 -32.77 6.40 -5.73
N LEU A 178 -31.64 5.94 -6.29
CA LEU A 178 -30.57 6.83 -6.76
C LEU A 178 -30.96 7.64 -8.00
N THR A 179 -31.93 7.18 -8.77
CA THR A 179 -32.39 7.86 -9.99
C THR A 179 -33.60 8.74 -9.78
N GLU A 180 -34.14 8.75 -8.56
CA GLU A 180 -35.23 9.67 -8.17
C GLU A 180 -34.69 11.05 -7.79
N GLY A 181 -35.37 12.11 -8.22
CA GLY A 181 -35.03 13.49 -7.87
C GLY A 181 -33.85 14.08 -8.65
N GLN A 182 -33.25 15.14 -8.11
CA GLN A 182 -32.20 15.94 -8.77
C GLN A 182 -30.90 16.03 -7.97
N ASP A 183 -30.71 15.19 -6.92
CA ASP A 183 -29.46 15.19 -6.16
C ASP A 183 -28.32 14.62 -7.00
N LEU A 184 -27.40 15.48 -7.44
CA LEU A 184 -26.24 15.08 -8.25
C LEU A 184 -25.34 14.06 -7.54
N CYS A 185 -25.33 14.00 -6.21
CA CYS A 185 -24.60 12.96 -5.49
C CYS A 185 -25.27 11.59 -5.63
N ARG A 186 -26.61 11.51 -5.66
CA ARG A 186 -27.35 10.26 -5.97
C ARG A 186 -27.03 9.80 -7.39
N ILE A 187 -27.12 10.71 -8.37
CA ILE A 187 -26.83 10.41 -9.78
C ILE A 187 -25.37 9.99 -9.98
N GLY A 188 -24.42 10.66 -9.31
CA GLY A 188 -23.01 10.24 -9.33
C GLY A 188 -22.80 8.87 -8.68
N THR A 189 -23.55 8.55 -7.61
CA THR A 189 -23.52 7.21 -7.00
C THR A 189 -24.06 6.15 -7.96
N TYR A 190 -25.14 6.46 -8.68
CA TYR A 190 -25.67 5.60 -9.74
C TYR A 190 -24.66 5.41 -10.88
N LEU A 191 -23.93 6.47 -11.28
CA LEU A 191 -22.84 6.35 -12.24
C LEU A 191 -21.78 5.34 -11.77
N SER A 192 -21.41 5.39 -10.48
CA SER A 192 -20.46 4.41 -9.91
C SER A 192 -21.00 2.97 -9.93
N LEU A 193 -22.30 2.77 -9.68
CA LEU A 193 -22.94 1.46 -9.77
C LEU A 193 -22.91 0.90 -11.20
N CYS A 194 -23.10 1.78 -12.22
CA CYS A 194 -23.14 1.41 -13.64
C CYS A 194 -21.76 1.24 -14.30
N THR A 195 -20.70 1.78 -13.72
CA THR A 195 -19.35 1.84 -14.35
C THR A 195 -18.24 1.27 -13.49
N GLY A 196 -18.51 1.00 -12.23
CA GLY A 196 -17.52 0.51 -11.29
C GLY A 196 -16.41 1.52 -10.94
N VAL A 197 -16.55 2.82 -11.20
CA VAL A 197 -15.58 3.85 -10.83
C VAL A 197 -15.37 3.92 -9.32
N ARG A 198 -14.14 4.22 -8.90
CA ARG A 198 -13.80 4.36 -7.48
C ARG A 198 -14.33 5.68 -6.92
N ILE A 199 -14.65 5.74 -5.63
CA ILE A 199 -15.16 6.96 -4.99
C ILE A 199 -14.26 8.18 -5.22
N GLY A 200 -12.95 8.03 -5.12
CA GLY A 200 -12.00 9.12 -5.37
C GLY A 200 -11.96 9.54 -6.84
N GLU A 201 -12.15 8.62 -7.78
CA GLU A 201 -12.28 8.91 -9.21
C GLU A 201 -13.57 9.70 -9.45
N LEU A 202 -14.70 9.21 -8.93
CA LEU A 202 -15.99 9.88 -9.04
C LEU A 202 -15.99 11.31 -8.50
N CYS A 203 -15.38 11.53 -7.33
CA CYS A 203 -15.28 12.86 -6.73
C CYS A 203 -14.39 13.83 -7.54
N ALA A 204 -13.49 13.32 -8.37
CA ALA A 204 -12.63 14.12 -9.24
C ALA A 204 -13.26 14.43 -10.60
N LEU A 205 -14.35 13.74 -10.97
CA LEU A 205 -14.98 13.91 -12.28
C LEU A 205 -15.58 15.29 -12.46
N LYS A 206 -15.32 15.86 -13.62
CA LYS A 206 -15.93 17.10 -14.11
C LYS A 206 -16.80 16.80 -15.34
N ARG A 207 -17.67 17.75 -15.71
CA ARG A 207 -18.55 17.62 -16.87
C ARG A 207 -17.78 17.27 -18.16
N LYS A 208 -16.62 17.87 -18.37
CA LYS A 208 -15.74 17.60 -19.55
C LYS A 208 -15.27 16.15 -19.65
N ASN A 209 -15.34 15.39 -18.56
CA ASN A 209 -14.96 13.98 -18.57
C ASN A 209 -16.05 13.06 -19.16
N ILE A 210 -17.25 13.57 -19.45
CA ILE A 210 -18.29 12.83 -20.17
C ILE A 210 -18.46 13.42 -21.57
N SER A 211 -18.18 12.62 -22.59
CA SER A 211 -18.55 12.91 -23.98
C SER A 211 -19.91 12.28 -24.29
N PHE A 212 -20.91 13.12 -24.57
CA PHE A 212 -22.23 12.65 -25.03
C PHE A 212 -22.30 12.48 -26.55
N GLU A 213 -21.24 12.81 -27.27
CA GLU A 213 -21.10 12.55 -28.69
C GLU A 213 -20.62 11.13 -28.96
N THR A 214 -19.64 10.69 -28.16
CA THR A 214 -19.06 9.35 -28.26
C THR A 214 -19.58 8.40 -27.19
N ASN A 215 -20.46 8.86 -26.31
CA ASN A 215 -20.95 8.12 -25.13
C ASN A 215 -19.82 7.50 -24.32
N THR A 216 -18.81 8.31 -23.95
CA THR A 216 -17.66 7.85 -23.17
C THR A 216 -17.46 8.64 -21.88
N LEU A 217 -16.97 7.96 -20.85
CA LEU A 217 -16.54 8.53 -19.59
C LEU A 217 -15.02 8.38 -19.43
N SER A 218 -14.28 9.50 -19.36
CA SER A 218 -12.84 9.53 -19.22
C SER A 218 -12.44 9.66 -17.76
N ILE A 219 -11.68 8.71 -17.25
CA ILE A 219 -11.12 8.72 -15.88
C ILE A 219 -9.67 9.21 -15.96
N THR A 220 -9.44 10.45 -15.52
CA THR A 220 -8.13 11.12 -15.62
C THR A 220 -7.52 11.49 -14.28
N GLY A 221 -8.28 11.37 -13.17
CA GLY A 221 -7.82 11.79 -11.85
C GLY A 221 -8.50 11.05 -10.72
N THR A 222 -7.92 11.20 -9.54
CA THR A 222 -8.51 10.74 -8.29
C THR A 222 -8.34 11.78 -7.19
N MET A 223 -9.43 12.04 -6.46
CA MET A 223 -9.44 12.95 -5.31
C MET A 223 -9.16 12.16 -4.05
N GLN A 224 -8.26 12.67 -3.22
CA GLN A 224 -7.96 12.08 -1.92
C GLN A 224 -7.58 13.15 -0.89
N ARG A 225 -7.87 12.87 0.38
CA ARG A 225 -7.42 13.68 1.51
C ARG A 225 -6.09 13.13 2.02
N ILE A 226 -5.08 13.98 2.12
CA ILE A 226 -3.75 13.61 2.60
C ILE A 226 -3.38 14.42 3.84
N GLN A 227 -2.53 13.86 4.69
CA GLN A 227 -1.89 14.62 5.76
C GLN A 227 -0.77 15.47 5.18
N VAL A 228 -0.63 16.69 5.71
CA VAL A 228 0.42 17.63 5.33
C VAL A 228 1.08 18.15 6.61
N ASP A 229 2.41 18.14 6.64
CA ASP A 229 3.19 18.64 7.77
C ASP A 229 3.45 20.14 7.59
N GLY A 230 3.46 20.87 8.71
CA GLY A 230 3.84 22.28 8.71
C GLY A 230 2.76 23.26 8.24
N GLU A 231 1.57 22.79 7.85
CA GLU A 231 0.45 23.66 7.52
C GLU A 231 -0.51 23.82 8.72
N VAL A 232 -1.26 24.93 8.75
CA VAL A 232 -2.28 25.22 9.78
C VAL A 232 -3.35 24.12 9.80
N THR A 233 -3.69 23.56 8.64
CA THR A 233 -4.59 22.42 8.51
C THR A 233 -3.79 21.13 8.39
N LYS A 234 -4.02 20.17 9.31
CA LYS A 234 -3.35 18.86 9.31
C LYS A 234 -3.60 18.03 8.07
N THR A 235 -4.55 18.40 7.21
CA THR A 235 -4.92 17.64 6.01
C THR A 235 -5.34 18.54 4.86
N ARG A 236 -5.04 18.14 3.64
CA ARG A 236 -5.44 18.81 2.39
C ARG A 236 -6.08 17.83 1.40
N ILE A 237 -7.05 18.32 0.63
CA ILE A 237 -7.58 17.60 -0.53
C ILE A 237 -6.65 17.83 -1.71
N ILE A 238 -6.28 16.76 -2.38
CA ILE A 238 -5.55 16.82 -3.64
C ILE A 238 -6.26 15.98 -4.69
N ILE A 239 -6.19 16.43 -5.92
CA ILE A 239 -6.54 15.65 -7.10
C ILE A 239 -5.23 15.30 -7.77
N THR A 240 -4.96 14.02 -7.90
CA THR A 240 -3.74 13.50 -8.51
C THR A 240 -4.09 12.65 -9.72
N GLU A 241 -3.16 12.57 -10.64
CA GLU A 241 -3.25 11.54 -11.69
C GLU A 241 -3.32 10.15 -11.05
N PRO A 242 -4.00 9.22 -11.71
CA PRO A 242 -4.10 7.84 -11.23
C PRO A 242 -2.72 7.20 -11.01
N LYS A 243 -2.67 6.15 -10.18
CA LYS A 243 -1.40 5.50 -9.78
C LYS A 243 -0.64 4.85 -10.93
N SER A 244 -1.32 4.42 -11.98
CA SER A 244 -0.72 3.77 -13.14
C SER A 244 -1.33 4.32 -14.43
N ARG A 245 -0.60 4.22 -15.54
CA ARG A 245 -1.12 4.58 -16.89
C ARG A 245 -2.41 3.84 -17.22
N LYS A 246 -2.57 2.59 -16.79
CA LYS A 246 -3.79 1.79 -16.97
C LYS A 246 -5.00 2.29 -16.17
N SER A 247 -4.77 3.15 -15.18
CA SER A 247 -5.87 3.76 -14.42
C SER A 247 -6.46 4.99 -15.12
N VAL A 248 -5.72 5.60 -16.06
CA VAL A 248 -6.27 6.55 -17.06
C VAL A 248 -6.95 5.69 -18.10
N ARG A 249 -8.25 5.85 -18.26
CA ARG A 249 -9.05 4.98 -19.12
C ARG A 249 -10.31 5.68 -19.58
N GLU A 250 -10.84 5.20 -20.69
CA GLU A 250 -12.16 5.55 -21.18
C GLU A 250 -13.14 4.38 -20.93
N ILE A 251 -14.32 4.69 -20.46
CA ILE A 251 -15.38 3.72 -20.19
C ILE A 251 -16.53 4.03 -21.16
N PRO A 252 -16.82 3.15 -22.12
CA PRO A 252 -17.98 3.28 -22.97
C PRO A 252 -19.28 3.23 -22.13
N LEU A 253 -20.18 4.16 -22.37
CA LEU A 253 -21.49 4.20 -21.72
C LEU A 253 -22.54 3.69 -22.70
N PRO A 254 -23.32 2.68 -22.36
CA PRO A 254 -24.49 2.29 -23.16
C PRO A 254 -25.43 3.49 -23.38
N ASP A 255 -26.06 3.57 -24.55
CA ASP A 255 -26.89 4.71 -24.97
C ASP A 255 -27.97 5.10 -23.93
N PHE A 256 -28.64 4.11 -23.32
CA PHE A 256 -29.66 4.37 -22.32
C PHE A 256 -29.09 5.00 -21.03
N ILE A 257 -27.81 4.66 -20.69
CA ILE A 257 -27.09 5.24 -19.56
C ILE A 257 -26.63 6.66 -19.92
N ALA A 258 -26.04 6.83 -21.10
CA ALA A 258 -25.59 8.12 -21.59
C ALA A 258 -26.75 9.13 -21.70
N ALA A 259 -27.89 8.73 -22.24
CA ALA A 259 -29.08 9.56 -22.31
C ALA A 259 -29.57 9.99 -20.93
N ARG A 260 -29.57 9.08 -19.95
CA ARG A 260 -29.91 9.40 -18.56
C ARG A 260 -28.98 10.43 -17.95
N PHE A 261 -27.67 10.26 -18.10
CA PHE A 261 -26.69 11.22 -17.56
C PHE A 261 -26.71 12.56 -18.31
N LYS A 262 -27.03 12.58 -19.60
CA LYS A 262 -27.20 13.80 -20.38
C LYS A 262 -28.29 14.70 -19.78
N LYS A 263 -29.39 14.10 -19.26
CA LYS A 263 -30.48 14.84 -18.59
C LYS A 263 -29.98 15.64 -17.36
N TYR A 264 -29.00 15.08 -16.58
CA TYR A 264 -28.51 15.70 -15.34
C TYR A 264 -27.28 16.55 -15.55
N TYR A 265 -26.40 16.14 -16.44
CA TYR A 265 -25.08 16.75 -16.62
C TYR A 265 -24.96 17.56 -17.92
N GLY A 266 -25.88 17.42 -18.86
CA GLY A 266 -25.77 18.05 -20.18
C GLY A 266 -25.71 19.57 -20.16
N GLY A 267 -26.39 20.21 -19.21
CA GLY A 267 -26.41 21.67 -19.02
C GLY A 267 -25.33 22.23 -18.11
N LEU A 268 -24.43 21.40 -17.56
CA LEU A 268 -23.37 21.86 -16.69
C LEU A 268 -22.19 22.47 -17.50
N GLU A 269 -21.49 23.43 -16.90
CA GLU A 269 -20.25 23.94 -17.43
C GLU A 269 -19.16 22.84 -17.48
N ASN A 270 -18.31 22.86 -18.48
CA ASN A 270 -17.27 21.83 -18.68
C ASN A 270 -16.35 21.61 -17.47
N GLU A 271 -16.03 22.68 -16.72
CA GLU A 271 -15.17 22.61 -15.53
C GLU A 271 -15.95 22.32 -14.24
N ALA A 272 -17.28 22.24 -14.28
CA ALA A 272 -18.08 21.92 -13.12
C ALA A 272 -17.88 20.46 -12.68
N TYR A 273 -17.72 20.24 -11.36
CA TYR A 273 -17.67 18.92 -10.78
C TYR A 273 -19.03 18.22 -10.85
N LEU A 274 -19.07 16.96 -11.26
CA LEU A 274 -20.32 16.22 -11.46
C LEU A 274 -21.21 16.15 -10.20
N LEU A 275 -20.59 15.99 -9.02
CA LEU A 275 -21.30 15.79 -7.77
C LEU A 275 -21.87 17.07 -7.14
N SER A 276 -21.37 18.24 -7.54
CA SER A 276 -21.85 19.53 -7.03
C SER A 276 -22.55 20.38 -8.11
N GLY A 277 -22.29 20.10 -9.39
CA GLY A 277 -22.73 20.93 -10.50
C GLY A 277 -22.01 22.29 -10.58
N ARG A 278 -20.92 22.49 -9.83
CA ARG A 278 -20.25 23.80 -9.70
C ARG A 278 -18.76 23.69 -10.02
N VAL A 279 -18.19 24.77 -10.54
CA VAL A 279 -16.75 24.86 -10.88
C VAL A 279 -15.91 25.07 -9.61
N ASP A 280 -16.38 25.86 -8.69
CA ASP A 280 -15.69 26.32 -7.47
C ASP A 280 -15.87 25.39 -6.25
N LYS A 281 -16.74 24.37 -6.35
CA LYS A 281 -17.08 23.50 -5.23
C LYS A 281 -17.08 22.04 -5.64
N PHE A 282 -16.32 21.25 -4.93
CA PHE A 282 -16.30 19.79 -5.07
C PHE A 282 -16.94 19.07 -3.86
N VAL A 283 -17.30 17.82 -4.04
CA VAL A 283 -17.70 16.91 -2.97
C VAL A 283 -16.54 15.95 -2.71
N GLU A 284 -15.99 15.98 -1.48
CA GLU A 284 -14.90 15.08 -1.14
C GLU A 284 -15.36 13.64 -0.84
N PRO A 285 -14.49 12.63 -0.98
CA PRO A 285 -14.84 11.23 -0.78
C PRO A 285 -15.53 10.95 0.56
N ARG A 286 -15.06 11.55 1.65
CA ARG A 286 -15.63 11.35 2.98
C ARG A 286 -17.07 11.89 3.10
N VAL A 287 -17.36 13.02 2.46
CA VAL A 287 -18.71 13.59 2.43
C VAL A 287 -19.64 12.71 1.60
N LEU A 288 -19.15 12.22 0.46
CA LEU A 288 -19.93 11.29 -0.37
C LEU A 288 -20.17 9.95 0.33
N GLU A 289 -19.21 9.40 1.06
CA GLU A 289 -19.41 8.19 1.88
C GLU A 289 -20.47 8.40 2.95
N TYR A 290 -20.47 9.58 3.59
CA TYR A 290 -21.49 9.91 4.58
C TYR A 290 -22.88 10.00 3.96
N LYS A 291 -23.04 10.68 2.80
CA LYS A 291 -24.29 10.73 2.03
C LYS A 291 -24.71 9.31 1.60
N PHE A 292 -23.78 8.51 1.12
CA PHE A 292 -24.06 7.15 0.69
C PHE A 292 -24.60 6.27 1.83
N LYS A 293 -24.03 6.36 3.03
CA LYS A 293 -24.57 5.67 4.21
C LYS A 293 -26.03 6.04 4.48
N LYS A 294 -26.39 7.33 4.30
CA LYS A 294 -27.77 7.79 4.42
C LYS A 294 -28.65 7.15 3.35
N TYR A 295 -28.21 7.11 2.07
CA TYR A 295 -28.97 6.48 0.98
C TYR A 295 -29.20 4.98 1.25
N ILE A 296 -28.20 4.28 1.74
CA ILE A 296 -28.30 2.85 2.10
C ILE A 296 -29.31 2.64 3.23
N ALA A 297 -29.28 3.49 4.27
CA ALA A 297 -30.25 3.42 5.37
C ALA A 297 -31.68 3.72 4.90
N GLU A 298 -31.88 4.70 4.01
CA GLU A 298 -33.19 5.04 3.44
C GLU A 298 -33.72 3.92 2.54
N CYS A 299 -32.86 3.12 1.91
CA CYS A 299 -33.24 1.90 1.19
C CYS A 299 -33.43 0.68 2.11
N GLY A 300 -33.23 0.79 3.43
CA GLY A 300 -33.31 -0.36 4.34
C GLY A 300 -32.20 -1.41 4.13
N LEU A 301 -31.10 -1.05 3.46
CA LEU A 301 -29.98 -1.95 3.18
C LEU A 301 -28.96 -1.92 4.31
N ASN A 302 -28.27 -3.07 4.55
CA ASN A 302 -27.28 -3.21 5.60
C ASN A 302 -25.92 -3.66 5.04
N ASP A 303 -24.84 -3.31 5.73
CA ASP A 303 -23.46 -3.73 5.42
C ASP A 303 -22.99 -3.40 3.99
N VAL A 304 -23.52 -2.30 3.42
CA VAL A 304 -23.16 -1.82 2.09
C VAL A 304 -22.21 -0.63 2.21
N HIS A 305 -20.98 -0.80 1.74
CA HIS A 305 -19.98 0.26 1.62
C HIS A 305 -19.91 0.78 0.19
N PHE A 306 -19.39 1.99 -0.01
CA PHE A 306 -19.31 2.56 -1.38
C PHE A 306 -18.58 1.63 -2.36
N HIS A 307 -17.55 0.94 -1.91
CA HIS A 307 -16.80 0.00 -2.75
C HIS A 307 -17.61 -1.25 -3.15
N THR A 308 -18.68 -1.56 -2.43
CA THR A 308 -19.65 -2.63 -2.79
C THR A 308 -20.29 -2.39 -4.15
N LEU A 309 -20.52 -1.11 -4.53
CA LEU A 309 -21.06 -0.77 -5.86
C LEU A 309 -20.15 -1.28 -6.98
N ARG A 310 -18.85 -1.07 -6.82
CA ARG A 310 -17.85 -1.54 -7.78
C ARG A 310 -17.74 -3.07 -7.81
N HIS A 311 -17.87 -3.72 -6.65
CA HIS A 311 -17.91 -5.18 -6.60
C HIS A 311 -19.16 -5.73 -7.28
N THR A 312 -20.31 -5.10 -7.04
CA THR A 312 -21.58 -5.46 -7.70
C THR A 312 -21.46 -5.30 -9.20
N PHE A 313 -20.96 -4.17 -9.70
CA PHE A 313 -20.73 -3.96 -11.13
C PHE A 313 -19.87 -5.08 -11.74
N ALA A 314 -18.72 -5.35 -11.14
CA ALA A 314 -17.81 -6.38 -11.67
C ALA A 314 -18.43 -7.78 -11.66
N THR A 315 -19.15 -8.13 -10.58
CA THR A 315 -19.84 -9.43 -10.49
C THR A 315 -20.93 -9.55 -11.56
N ARG A 316 -21.75 -8.50 -11.76
CA ARG A 316 -22.80 -8.48 -12.81
C ARG A 316 -22.21 -8.59 -14.21
N CYS A 317 -21.06 -7.94 -14.47
CA CYS A 317 -20.38 -8.08 -15.76
C CYS A 317 -19.95 -9.54 -16.00
N ILE A 318 -19.40 -10.21 -14.99
CA ILE A 318 -18.97 -11.62 -15.10
C ILE A 318 -20.17 -12.55 -15.29
N GLU A 319 -21.23 -12.37 -14.51
CA GLU A 319 -22.48 -13.12 -14.66
C GLU A 319 -23.08 -12.98 -16.07
N ASN A 320 -22.87 -11.82 -16.72
CA ASN A 320 -23.27 -11.56 -18.10
C ASN A 320 -22.19 -11.86 -19.14
N ASN A 321 -21.20 -12.69 -18.78
CA ASN A 321 -20.15 -13.19 -19.68
C ASN A 321 -19.28 -12.08 -20.33
N PHE A 322 -19.03 -10.98 -19.65
CA PHE A 322 -18.07 -9.98 -20.12
C PHE A 322 -16.69 -10.61 -20.24
N GLU A 323 -15.96 -10.25 -21.28
CA GLU A 323 -14.58 -10.64 -21.40
C GLU A 323 -13.78 -10.06 -20.21
N ILE A 324 -13.02 -10.92 -19.52
CA ILE A 324 -12.33 -10.56 -18.26
C ILE A 324 -11.29 -9.47 -18.49
N LYS A 325 -10.62 -9.48 -19.68
CA LYS A 325 -9.64 -8.46 -20.03
C LYS A 325 -10.32 -7.11 -20.21
N ALA A 326 -11.41 -7.05 -20.97
CA ALA A 326 -12.21 -5.84 -21.16
C ALA A 326 -12.74 -5.30 -19.83
N LEU A 327 -13.28 -6.17 -18.95
CA LEU A 327 -13.71 -5.78 -17.61
C LEU A 327 -12.55 -5.23 -16.78
N SER A 328 -11.37 -5.85 -16.83
CA SER A 328 -10.18 -5.39 -16.11
C SER A 328 -9.74 -3.99 -16.58
N GLU A 329 -9.84 -3.70 -17.88
CA GLU A 329 -9.53 -2.39 -18.48
C GLU A 329 -10.56 -1.34 -18.03
N ILE A 330 -11.86 -1.63 -18.13
CA ILE A 330 -12.95 -0.77 -17.64
C ILE A 330 -12.77 -0.45 -16.15
N MET A 331 -12.42 -1.45 -15.36
CA MET A 331 -12.18 -1.29 -13.92
C MET A 331 -10.86 -0.54 -13.63
N GLY A 332 -9.93 -0.44 -14.58
CA GLY A 332 -8.60 0.12 -14.37
C GLY A 332 -7.79 -0.68 -13.33
N HIS A 333 -7.78 -2.00 -13.48
CA HIS A 333 -6.91 -2.88 -12.72
C HIS A 333 -5.53 -2.96 -13.38
N GLU A 334 -4.48 -2.86 -12.58
CA GLU A 334 -3.10 -2.94 -13.07
C GLU A 334 -2.78 -4.32 -13.66
N ASN A 335 -3.38 -5.36 -13.08
CA ASN A 335 -3.22 -6.76 -13.50
C ASN A 335 -4.59 -7.44 -13.57
N VAL A 336 -4.84 -8.15 -14.65
CA VAL A 336 -6.05 -8.97 -14.89
C VAL A 336 -6.27 -9.98 -13.77
N ASN A 337 -5.21 -10.51 -13.16
CA ASN A 337 -5.29 -11.43 -12.03
C ASN A 337 -6.05 -10.83 -10.83
N ILE A 338 -6.09 -9.51 -10.70
CA ILE A 338 -6.89 -8.85 -9.65
C ILE A 338 -8.38 -9.11 -9.90
N THR A 339 -8.82 -9.04 -11.16
CA THR A 339 -10.20 -9.34 -11.56
C THR A 339 -10.49 -10.83 -11.40
N LEU A 340 -9.60 -11.70 -11.91
CA LEU A 340 -9.71 -13.14 -11.79
C LEU A 340 -9.84 -13.61 -10.33
N ASN A 341 -8.85 -13.29 -9.50
CA ASN A 341 -8.79 -13.74 -8.11
C ASN A 341 -9.89 -13.16 -7.22
N ARG A 342 -10.46 -12.03 -7.61
CA ARG A 342 -11.41 -11.31 -6.78
C ARG A 342 -12.87 -11.64 -7.11
N TYR A 343 -13.17 -11.91 -8.38
CA TYR A 343 -14.54 -12.04 -8.84
C TYR A 343 -14.87 -13.39 -9.48
N ILE A 344 -13.86 -14.15 -9.89
CA ILE A 344 -14.10 -15.50 -10.44
C ILE A 344 -13.99 -16.54 -9.31
N HIS A 345 -15.03 -16.62 -8.51
CA HIS A 345 -15.35 -17.87 -7.83
C HIS A 345 -16.24 -18.66 -8.79
N SER A 346 -15.64 -19.58 -9.55
CA SER A 346 -16.40 -20.42 -10.46
C SER A 346 -17.40 -21.25 -9.66
N SER A 347 -18.67 -20.82 -9.65
CA SER A 347 -19.75 -21.67 -9.18
C SER A 347 -19.81 -22.92 -10.09
N GLU A 348 -20.27 -24.04 -9.57
CA GLU A 348 -20.49 -25.26 -10.37
C GLU A 348 -21.43 -24.97 -11.56
N ASP A 349 -22.42 -24.10 -11.36
CA ASP A 349 -23.34 -23.66 -12.42
C ASP A 349 -22.61 -22.89 -13.54
N PHE A 350 -21.63 -22.05 -13.19
CA PHE A 350 -20.83 -21.33 -14.18
C PHE A 350 -19.93 -22.28 -15.00
N LYS A 351 -19.32 -23.25 -14.34
CA LYS A 351 -18.54 -24.30 -15.03
C LYS A 351 -19.45 -25.09 -15.99
N ARG A 352 -20.62 -25.52 -15.50
CA ARG A 352 -21.59 -26.28 -16.30
C ARG A 352 -22.07 -25.47 -17.49
N SER A 353 -22.46 -24.19 -17.30
CA SER A 353 -22.89 -23.29 -18.37
C SER A 353 -21.80 -23.08 -19.43
N ASN A 354 -20.54 -23.00 -19.04
CA ASN A 354 -19.43 -22.88 -19.99
C ASN A 354 -19.20 -24.19 -20.76
N MET A 355 -19.35 -25.35 -20.10
CA MET A 355 -19.22 -26.65 -20.79
C MET A 355 -20.38 -26.88 -21.78
N GLU A 356 -21.59 -26.40 -21.46
CA GLU A 356 -22.73 -26.48 -22.38
C GLU A 356 -22.51 -25.71 -23.72
N LYS A 357 -21.65 -24.68 -23.71
CA LYS A 357 -21.28 -23.98 -24.97
C LYS A 357 -20.57 -24.87 -25.98
N LEU A 358 -19.96 -25.96 -25.54
CA LEU A 358 -19.30 -26.93 -26.43
C LEU A 358 -20.28 -27.63 -27.38
N LYS A 359 -21.59 -27.65 -27.06
CA LYS A 359 -22.62 -28.19 -27.96
C LYS A 359 -22.62 -27.55 -29.35
N ASN A 360 -22.09 -26.32 -29.46
CA ASN A 360 -22.02 -25.61 -30.75
C ASN A 360 -20.72 -25.92 -31.53
N LEU A 361 -19.82 -26.71 -30.94
CA LEU A 361 -18.55 -27.09 -31.56
C LEU A 361 -18.50 -28.54 -32.01
N PHE A 362 -19.43 -29.35 -31.49
CA PHE A 362 -19.60 -30.77 -31.81
C PHE A 362 -21.03 -31.06 -32.27
#